data_66f7474b6faf7807e82c935d560ce1b8
#
_entry.id   66f7474b6faf7807e82c935d560ce1b8
#
_cell.length_a   1.000
_cell.length_b   1.000
_cell.length_c   1.000
_cell.angle_alpha   90.00
_cell.angle_beta   90.00
_cell.angle_gamma   90.00
#
_symmetry.space_group_name_H-M   'P 1'
#
loop_
_entity.id
_entity.type
_entity.pdbx_description
1 polymer ?
#
loop_
_entity_poly.entity_id
_entity_poly.type
_entity_poly.pdbx_seq_one_letter_code
_entity_poly.pdbx_strand_id
1 'polypeptide(L)'
;MPRTVLIVDDERDVNDILASLVRARGFEAIQRFEGATVMDDVRQYQPDLVLLDLMLPDRDGFEICEQLKRTRETNLIPVVMVTSLNDPNHRLSGVRVGANGYLTKPFTPHQLFEAIDAALAWRDEHTSQKITGEINFDVRSELTYLQQTNDMLADLYLHTALTERQIKDLKQVVMEMGGNAIEWGHRKNAELTVRITYRIDPEKVTLIIKDQGPGFNPGQVPHAASDEDPIGHLDVRSELGIREGGFGIMLAKGLVDDFRYNESGNEVTLIKRFKRPQPEA
;
A
#
# COMPACT_ATOMS: atom_id res chain seq x y z
N MET A 1 -9.93 -25.92 10.73
CA MET A 1 -8.54 -26.12 11.19
C MET A 1 -8.14 -24.88 11.94
N PRO A 2 -7.29 -24.96 12.96
CA PRO A 2 -6.76 -23.76 13.61
C PRO A 2 -5.96 -22.93 12.58
N ARG A 3 -5.96 -21.60 12.74
CA ARG A 3 -5.15 -20.71 11.90
C ARG A 3 -3.68 -20.86 12.26
N THR A 4 -2.81 -20.73 11.27
CA THR A 4 -1.36 -20.90 11.40
C THR A 4 -0.66 -19.54 11.32
N VAL A 5 0.23 -19.27 12.28
CA VAL A 5 1.07 -18.07 12.33
C VAL A 5 2.52 -18.48 12.18
N LEU A 6 3.18 -17.94 11.16
CA LEU A 6 4.63 -18.06 10.98
C LEU A 6 5.32 -16.94 11.76
N ILE A 7 6.22 -17.29 12.65
CA ILE A 7 6.99 -16.37 13.49
C ILE A 7 8.45 -16.45 13.06
N VAL A 8 9.01 -15.31 12.66
CA VAL A 8 10.40 -15.18 12.21
C VAL A 8 11.08 -14.12 13.05
N ASP A 9 11.94 -14.54 13.95
CA ASP A 9 12.65 -13.70 14.92
C ASP A 9 13.89 -14.46 15.39
N ASP A 10 15.09 -13.92 15.28
CA ASP A 10 16.34 -14.59 15.63
C ASP A 10 16.58 -14.63 17.14
N GLU A 11 15.96 -13.72 17.89
CA GLU A 11 15.98 -13.71 19.35
C GLU A 11 15.09 -14.85 19.89
N ARG A 12 15.72 -15.97 20.29
CA ARG A 12 15.00 -17.17 20.75
C ARG A 12 13.98 -16.89 21.85
N ASP A 13 14.32 -16.06 22.82
CA ASP A 13 13.43 -15.72 23.93
C ASP A 13 12.17 -14.97 23.44
N VAL A 14 12.33 -14.03 22.52
CA VAL A 14 11.22 -13.28 21.92
C VAL A 14 10.37 -14.21 21.05
N ASN A 15 11.00 -15.04 20.22
CA ASN A 15 10.32 -16.00 19.35
C ASN A 15 9.49 -17.01 20.20
N ASP A 16 10.04 -17.52 21.30
CA ASP A 16 9.34 -18.45 22.21
C ASP A 16 8.18 -17.77 22.96
N ILE A 17 8.33 -16.50 23.35
CA ILE A 17 7.24 -15.70 23.94
C ILE A 17 6.12 -15.51 22.91
N LEU A 18 6.44 -15.08 21.69
CA LEU A 18 5.48 -14.92 20.62
C LEU A 18 4.73 -16.23 20.34
N ALA A 19 5.46 -17.33 20.20
CA ALA A 19 4.87 -18.64 19.95
C ALA A 19 3.94 -19.11 21.09
N SER A 20 4.33 -18.86 22.33
CA SER A 20 3.52 -19.20 23.50
C SER A 20 2.22 -18.41 23.55
N LEU A 21 2.27 -17.09 23.26
CA LEU A 21 1.11 -16.21 23.21
C LEU A 21 0.17 -16.57 22.04
N VAL A 22 0.73 -16.85 20.88
CA VAL A 22 0.00 -17.29 19.68
C VAL A 22 -0.76 -18.60 19.95
N ARG A 23 -0.08 -19.58 20.57
CA ARG A 23 -0.70 -20.87 20.94
C ARG A 23 -1.77 -20.71 22.02
N ALA A 24 -1.53 -19.85 23.02
CA ALA A 24 -2.52 -19.55 24.06
C ALA A 24 -3.82 -18.99 23.51
N ARG A 25 -3.77 -18.33 22.32
CA ARG A 25 -4.94 -17.83 21.60
C ARG A 25 -5.60 -18.87 20.68
N GLY A 26 -5.09 -20.10 20.65
CA GLY A 26 -5.65 -21.19 19.86
C GLY A 26 -5.16 -21.26 18.42
N PHE A 27 -4.09 -20.55 18.07
CA PHE A 27 -3.43 -20.66 16.77
C PHE A 27 -2.30 -21.69 16.77
N GLU A 28 -1.96 -22.21 15.61
CA GLU A 28 -0.72 -22.96 15.41
C GLU A 28 0.45 -21.99 15.19
N ALA A 29 1.60 -22.23 15.81
CA ALA A 29 2.79 -21.39 15.68
C ALA A 29 3.93 -22.19 15.03
N ILE A 30 4.41 -21.70 13.89
CA ILE A 30 5.63 -22.16 13.21
C ILE A 30 6.72 -21.15 13.53
N GLN A 31 7.86 -21.61 14.06
CA GLN A 31 8.96 -20.76 14.48
C GLN A 31 10.13 -20.88 13.49
N ARG A 32 10.72 -19.74 13.12
CA ARG A 32 11.95 -19.62 12.34
C ARG A 32 12.86 -18.58 13.00
N PHE A 33 14.15 -18.78 12.88
CA PHE A 33 15.18 -17.95 13.49
C PHE A 33 16.07 -17.25 12.45
N GLU A 34 15.75 -17.40 11.17
CA GLU A 34 16.47 -16.83 10.03
C GLU A 34 15.49 -16.52 8.90
N GLY A 35 15.87 -15.56 8.05
CA GLY A 35 15.03 -15.06 6.95
C GLY A 35 15.12 -15.91 5.67
N ALA A 36 16.19 -16.68 5.48
CA ALA A 36 16.47 -17.37 4.23
C ALA A 36 15.37 -18.34 3.78
N THR A 37 14.71 -19.02 4.72
CA THR A 37 13.69 -20.04 4.42
C THR A 37 12.28 -19.51 4.33
N VAL A 38 12.02 -18.26 4.71
CA VAL A 38 10.67 -17.68 4.88
C VAL A 38 9.81 -17.86 3.63
N MET A 39 10.34 -17.60 2.44
CA MET A 39 9.57 -17.73 1.19
C MET A 39 9.14 -19.17 0.92
N ASP A 40 9.99 -20.13 1.23
CA ASP A 40 9.70 -21.57 1.05
C ASP A 40 8.72 -22.05 2.13
N ASP A 41 8.90 -21.61 3.37
CA ASP A 41 7.98 -21.90 4.47
C ASP A 41 6.58 -21.35 4.20
N VAL A 42 6.47 -20.13 3.69
CA VAL A 42 5.18 -19.53 3.34
C VAL A 42 4.49 -20.30 2.22
N ARG A 43 5.23 -20.75 1.20
CA ARG A 43 4.67 -21.60 0.14
C ARG A 43 4.23 -22.98 0.64
N GLN A 44 5.02 -23.57 1.52
CA GLN A 44 4.77 -24.91 2.04
C GLN A 44 3.61 -24.94 3.04
N TYR A 45 3.60 -24.02 4.00
CA TYR A 45 2.66 -24.03 5.12
C TYR A 45 1.44 -23.15 4.92
N GLN A 46 1.45 -22.22 3.93
CA GLN A 46 0.35 -21.29 3.65
C GLN A 46 -0.19 -20.62 4.93
N PRO A 47 0.67 -19.94 5.73
CA PRO A 47 0.24 -19.40 7.01
C PRO A 47 -0.84 -18.32 6.85
N ASP A 48 -1.66 -18.16 7.88
CA ASP A 48 -2.70 -17.14 7.91
C ASP A 48 -2.14 -15.76 8.23
N LEU A 49 -0.96 -15.68 8.84
CA LEU A 49 -0.26 -14.47 9.26
C LEU A 49 1.23 -14.75 9.38
N VAL A 50 2.04 -13.75 9.08
CA VAL A 50 3.49 -13.74 9.36
C VAL A 50 3.79 -12.65 10.39
N LEU A 51 4.41 -13.02 11.53
CA LEU A 51 5.08 -12.10 12.45
C LEU A 51 6.55 -12.09 12.07
N LEU A 52 7.10 -10.95 11.67
CA LEU A 52 8.41 -10.85 11.04
C LEU A 52 9.27 -9.79 11.75
N ASP A 53 10.41 -10.22 12.28
CA ASP A 53 11.40 -9.26 12.76
C ASP A 53 12.09 -8.56 11.56
N LEU A 54 12.43 -7.33 11.76
CA LEU A 54 13.18 -6.53 10.80
C LEU A 54 14.66 -6.90 10.77
N MET A 55 15.24 -7.17 11.94
CA MET A 55 16.67 -7.36 12.14
C MET A 55 17.02 -8.86 12.21
N LEU A 56 16.99 -9.53 11.08
CA LEU A 56 17.43 -10.92 11.00
C LEU A 56 18.92 -11.00 10.60
N PRO A 57 19.66 -12.03 11.04
CA PRO A 57 21.11 -12.12 10.84
C PRO A 57 21.52 -12.31 9.38
N ASP A 58 20.64 -12.84 8.56
CA ASP A 58 20.91 -13.27 7.18
C ASP A 58 20.21 -12.40 6.13
N ARG A 59 19.08 -11.75 6.47
CA ARG A 59 18.27 -10.95 5.55
C ARG A 59 17.54 -9.82 6.27
N ASP A 60 17.38 -8.69 5.58
CA ASP A 60 16.51 -7.60 6.04
C ASP A 60 15.03 -8.04 5.97
N GLY A 61 14.31 -7.91 7.09
CA GLY A 61 12.88 -8.23 7.18
C GLY A 61 12.02 -7.39 6.22
N PHE A 62 12.43 -6.17 5.87
CA PHE A 62 11.75 -5.38 4.83
C PHE A 62 11.86 -6.02 3.46
N GLU A 63 13.04 -6.52 3.08
CA GLU A 63 13.22 -7.21 1.80
C GLU A 63 12.34 -8.47 1.72
N ILE A 64 12.23 -9.21 2.83
CA ILE A 64 11.36 -10.38 2.92
C ILE A 64 9.89 -9.96 2.78
N CYS A 65 9.46 -8.92 3.50
CA CYS A 65 8.10 -8.39 3.40
C CYS A 65 7.78 -7.92 1.99
N GLU A 66 8.69 -7.16 1.36
CA GLU A 66 8.55 -6.72 -0.02
C GLU A 66 8.40 -7.90 -0.98
N GLN A 67 9.23 -8.92 -0.84
CA GLN A 67 9.17 -10.12 -1.66
C GLN A 67 7.84 -10.87 -1.48
N LEU A 68 7.34 -11.02 -0.23
CA LEU A 68 6.03 -11.60 0.07
C LEU A 68 4.91 -10.81 -0.60
N LYS A 69 4.95 -9.48 -0.51
CA LYS A 69 3.89 -8.59 -1.03
C LYS A 69 3.92 -8.44 -2.56
N ARG A 70 5.08 -8.58 -3.19
CA ARG A 70 5.21 -8.55 -4.67
C ARG A 70 4.91 -9.90 -5.32
N THR A 71 4.90 -10.99 -4.57
CA THR A 71 4.61 -12.33 -5.09
C THR A 71 3.10 -12.61 -5.04
N ARG A 72 2.50 -12.91 -6.19
CA ARG A 72 1.04 -13.08 -6.34
C ARG A 72 0.44 -14.10 -5.38
N GLU A 73 1.13 -15.21 -5.14
CA GLU A 73 0.66 -16.32 -4.31
C GLU A 73 0.68 -15.98 -2.81
N THR A 74 1.43 -14.93 -2.41
CA THR A 74 1.69 -14.63 -1.00
C THR A 74 1.27 -13.22 -0.57
N ASN A 75 0.91 -12.33 -1.52
CA ASN A 75 0.66 -10.91 -1.23
C ASN A 75 -0.57 -10.66 -0.33
N LEU A 76 -1.52 -11.59 -0.29
CA LEU A 76 -2.68 -11.53 0.61
C LEU A 76 -2.42 -12.18 1.99
N ILE A 77 -1.24 -12.75 2.22
CA ILE A 77 -0.84 -13.17 3.55
C ILE A 77 -0.45 -11.91 4.34
N PRO A 78 -1.16 -11.58 5.43
CA PRO A 78 -0.82 -10.41 6.20
C PRO A 78 0.54 -10.58 6.89
N VAL A 79 1.30 -9.48 6.94
CA VAL A 79 2.58 -9.40 7.63
C VAL A 79 2.49 -8.34 8.72
N VAL A 80 2.80 -8.71 9.95
CA VAL A 80 3.00 -7.79 11.06
C VAL A 80 4.49 -7.75 11.37
N MET A 81 5.09 -6.58 11.19
CA MET A 81 6.49 -6.35 11.50
C MET A 81 6.68 -6.21 13.02
N VAL A 82 7.62 -6.95 13.58
CA VAL A 82 7.98 -6.87 15.00
C VAL A 82 9.36 -6.21 15.10
N THR A 83 9.46 -5.03 15.70
CA THR A 83 10.67 -4.21 15.59
C THR A 83 11.03 -3.50 16.89
N SER A 84 12.32 -3.18 17.04
CA SER A 84 12.81 -2.27 18.08
C SER A 84 12.72 -0.82 17.62
N LEU A 85 12.29 0.09 18.50
CA LEU A 85 12.07 1.53 18.23
C LEU A 85 13.31 2.29 17.70
N ASN A 86 14.52 1.75 17.85
CA ASN A 86 15.79 2.46 17.63
C ASN A 86 16.50 2.09 16.32
N ASP A 87 15.82 1.51 15.34
CA ASP A 87 16.47 1.18 14.08
C ASP A 87 16.62 2.42 13.17
N PRO A 88 17.84 2.95 13.00
CA PRO A 88 18.09 4.11 12.13
C PRO A 88 17.81 3.80 10.64
N ASN A 89 17.80 2.53 10.22
CA ASN A 89 17.52 2.15 8.84
C ASN A 89 16.04 2.36 8.48
N HIS A 90 15.14 2.36 9.46
CA HIS A 90 13.74 2.72 9.27
C HIS A 90 13.49 4.10 8.66
N ARG A 91 14.44 5.03 8.82
CA ARG A 91 14.34 6.42 8.34
C ARG A 91 14.90 6.63 6.94
N LEU A 92 15.66 5.67 6.41
CA LEU A 92 16.44 5.87 5.18
C LEU A 92 15.72 5.44 3.89
N SER A 93 14.74 4.54 3.96
CA SER A 93 14.00 4.15 2.76
C SER A 93 12.82 5.10 2.52
N GLY A 94 12.82 5.78 1.40
CA GLY A 94 11.75 6.69 1.00
C GLY A 94 10.48 6.00 0.50
N VAL A 95 10.54 4.68 0.30
CA VAL A 95 9.42 3.83 -0.10
C VAL A 95 9.41 2.58 0.76
N ARG A 96 8.26 2.27 1.37
CA ARG A 96 8.05 1.04 2.15
C ARG A 96 6.95 0.21 1.52
N VAL A 97 7.21 -1.06 1.30
CA VAL A 97 6.22 -2.01 0.82
C VAL A 97 5.52 -2.66 2.01
N GLY A 98 4.30 -2.44 2.11
CA GLY A 98 3.15 -2.79 2.87
C GLY A 98 3.14 -3.94 3.85
N ALA A 99 3.78 -3.83 5.01
CA ALA A 99 3.30 -4.58 6.17
C ALA A 99 1.86 -4.18 6.53
N ASN A 100 1.06 -5.13 7.02
CA ASN A 100 -0.32 -4.89 7.46
C ASN A 100 -0.38 -4.32 8.88
N GLY A 101 0.71 -4.38 9.63
CA GLY A 101 0.83 -3.83 10.97
C GLY A 101 2.27 -3.77 11.44
N TYR A 102 2.48 -3.01 12.52
CA TYR A 102 3.75 -2.88 13.21
C TYR A 102 3.56 -3.09 14.70
N LEU A 103 4.43 -3.89 15.32
CA LEU A 103 4.49 -4.13 16.75
C LEU A 103 5.89 -3.77 17.24
N THR A 104 5.97 -2.84 18.19
CA THR A 104 7.26 -2.36 18.72
C THR A 104 7.68 -3.15 19.94
N LYS A 105 8.91 -3.65 19.97
CA LYS A 105 9.55 -4.28 21.15
C LYS A 105 9.99 -3.18 22.13
N PRO A 106 9.73 -3.31 23.47
CA PRO A 106 8.94 -4.35 24.10
C PRO A 106 7.44 -4.14 23.93
N PHE A 107 6.69 -5.21 23.79
CA PHE A 107 5.24 -5.20 23.61
C PHE A 107 4.51 -5.97 24.73
N THR A 108 3.25 -5.64 24.94
CA THR A 108 2.35 -6.38 25.83
C THR A 108 1.59 -7.45 25.05
N PRO A 109 1.10 -8.52 25.74
CA PRO A 109 0.21 -9.50 25.08
C PRO A 109 -1.01 -8.87 24.40
N HIS A 110 -1.58 -7.82 24.98
CA HIS A 110 -2.72 -7.09 24.41
C HIS A 110 -2.38 -6.45 23.05
N GLN A 111 -1.24 -5.74 22.96
CA GLN A 111 -0.78 -5.13 21.72
C GLN A 111 -0.52 -6.17 20.62
N LEU A 112 0.09 -7.31 20.97
CA LEU A 112 0.27 -8.42 20.03
C LEU A 112 -1.08 -8.92 19.51
N PHE A 113 -2.03 -9.15 20.40
CA PHE A 113 -3.35 -9.66 20.02
C PHE A 113 -4.14 -8.68 19.17
N GLU A 114 -4.10 -7.39 19.46
CA GLU A 114 -4.70 -6.35 18.62
C GLU A 114 -4.10 -6.34 17.21
N ALA A 115 -2.77 -6.44 17.10
CA ALA A 115 -2.09 -6.48 15.80
C ALA A 115 -2.45 -7.74 14.99
N ILE A 116 -2.52 -8.90 15.64
CA ILE A 116 -2.95 -10.16 15.02
C ILE A 116 -4.40 -10.05 14.53
N ASP A 117 -5.31 -9.58 15.39
CA ASP A 117 -6.74 -9.49 15.05
C ASP A 117 -6.98 -8.53 13.88
N ALA A 118 -6.33 -7.37 13.88
CA ALA A 118 -6.42 -6.40 12.80
C ALA A 118 -5.91 -6.98 11.47
N ALA A 119 -4.78 -7.71 11.50
CA ALA A 119 -4.18 -8.32 10.32
C ALA A 119 -5.06 -9.47 9.77
N LEU A 120 -5.63 -10.30 10.63
CA LEU A 120 -6.54 -11.38 10.21
C LEU A 120 -7.87 -10.85 9.71
N ALA A 121 -8.44 -9.81 10.34
CA ALA A 121 -9.65 -9.15 9.87
C ALA A 121 -9.46 -8.56 8.46
N TRP A 122 -8.31 -7.92 8.20
CA TRP A 122 -7.94 -7.45 6.87
C TRP A 122 -7.95 -8.59 5.84
N ARG A 123 -7.35 -9.75 6.16
CA ARG A 123 -7.33 -10.92 5.27
C ARG A 123 -8.74 -11.44 4.97
N ASP A 124 -9.57 -11.59 6.00
CA ASP A 124 -10.94 -12.11 5.88
C ASP A 124 -11.79 -11.17 5.00
N GLU A 125 -11.66 -9.85 5.16
CA GLU A 125 -12.33 -8.87 4.34
C GLU A 125 -11.92 -9.00 2.86
N HIS A 126 -10.61 -9.09 2.58
CA HIS A 126 -10.09 -9.19 1.21
C HIS A 126 -10.53 -10.49 0.53
N THR A 127 -10.55 -11.59 1.27
CA THR A 127 -11.05 -12.88 0.77
C THR A 127 -12.54 -12.79 0.41
N SER A 128 -13.36 -12.13 1.24
CA SER A 128 -14.79 -11.95 1.00
C SER A 128 -15.09 -11.07 -0.22
N GLN A 129 -14.24 -10.09 -0.50
CA GLN A 129 -14.36 -9.16 -1.64
C GLN A 129 -13.79 -9.72 -2.95
N LYS A 130 -13.32 -10.96 -2.98
CA LYS A 130 -12.67 -11.61 -4.15
C LYS A 130 -11.42 -10.86 -4.63
N ILE A 131 -10.76 -10.12 -3.76
CA ILE A 131 -9.50 -9.46 -4.06
C ILE A 131 -8.45 -10.55 -4.24
N THR A 132 -7.72 -10.50 -5.34
CA THR A 132 -6.68 -11.48 -5.69
C THR A 132 -5.28 -10.97 -5.38
N GLY A 133 -5.14 -9.71 -5.00
CA GLY A 133 -3.88 -9.11 -4.57
C GLY A 133 -4.06 -7.69 -4.05
N GLU A 134 -3.30 -7.36 -2.99
CA GLU A 134 -3.18 -5.99 -2.50
C GLU A 134 -1.75 -5.71 -2.03
N ILE A 135 -1.22 -4.55 -2.42
CA ILE A 135 0.07 -4.04 -1.99
C ILE A 135 -0.10 -2.59 -1.56
N ASN A 136 0.44 -2.26 -0.39
CA ASN A 136 0.49 -0.90 0.11
C ASN A 136 1.92 -0.35 0.01
N PHE A 137 2.06 0.88 -0.44
CA PHE A 137 3.30 1.63 -0.48
C PHE A 137 3.15 2.88 0.40
N ASP A 138 4.01 3.02 1.40
CA ASP A 138 4.15 4.25 2.15
C ASP A 138 5.33 5.03 1.56
N VAL A 139 5.03 6.13 0.90
CA VAL A 139 5.96 6.92 0.07
C VAL A 139 6.26 8.23 0.76
N ARG A 140 7.52 8.53 1.06
CA ARG A 140 7.91 9.86 1.57
C ARG A 140 7.46 10.95 0.61
N SER A 141 7.09 12.10 1.14
CA SER A 141 6.49 13.22 0.41
C SER A 141 7.50 13.94 -0.49
N GLU A 142 8.11 13.19 -1.41
CA GLU A 142 9.07 13.66 -2.40
C GLU A 142 8.80 13.01 -3.77
N LEU A 143 8.87 13.79 -4.85
CA LEU A 143 8.55 13.32 -6.20
C LEU A 143 9.46 12.17 -6.68
N THR A 144 10.71 12.13 -6.22
CA THR A 144 11.66 11.05 -6.56
C THR A 144 11.15 9.69 -6.09
N TYR A 145 10.64 9.62 -4.85
CA TYR A 145 10.10 8.37 -4.30
C TYR A 145 8.74 8.00 -4.90
N LEU A 146 7.93 9.02 -5.25
CA LEU A 146 6.70 8.79 -6.01
C LEU A 146 7.01 8.18 -7.38
N GLN A 147 8.04 8.68 -8.08
CA GLN A 147 8.48 8.12 -9.37
C GLN A 147 8.93 6.67 -9.22
N GLN A 148 9.76 6.35 -8.23
CA GLN A 148 10.18 4.98 -7.94
C GLN A 148 8.99 4.06 -7.70
N THR A 149 8.02 4.50 -6.89
CA THR A 149 6.79 3.72 -6.64
C THR A 149 5.98 3.53 -7.92
N ASN A 150 5.89 4.54 -8.76
CA ASN A 150 5.19 4.45 -10.04
C ASN A 150 5.84 3.44 -11.00
N ASP A 151 7.17 3.32 -10.98
CA ASP A 151 7.88 2.32 -11.77
C ASP A 151 7.67 0.91 -11.20
N MET A 152 7.66 0.74 -9.86
CA MET A 152 7.29 -0.53 -9.21
C MET A 152 5.84 -0.96 -9.54
N LEU A 153 4.90 -0.01 -9.54
CA LEU A 153 3.51 -0.27 -9.94
C LEU A 153 3.43 -0.69 -11.42
N ALA A 154 4.25 -0.09 -12.30
CA ALA A 154 4.28 -0.46 -13.71
C ALA A 154 4.65 -1.94 -13.92
N ASP A 155 5.61 -2.47 -13.15
CA ASP A 155 5.96 -3.88 -13.19
C ASP A 155 4.78 -4.77 -12.75
N LEU A 156 4.01 -4.35 -11.74
CA LEU A 156 2.82 -5.07 -11.31
C LEU A 156 1.73 -5.07 -12.39
N TYR A 157 1.55 -3.95 -13.10
CA TYR A 157 0.56 -3.85 -14.18
C TYR A 157 0.86 -4.80 -15.35
N LEU A 158 2.14 -5.09 -15.64
CA LEU A 158 2.52 -6.03 -16.72
C LEU A 158 2.00 -7.46 -16.48
N HIS A 159 1.72 -7.82 -15.24
CA HIS A 159 1.16 -9.13 -14.87
C HIS A 159 -0.38 -9.14 -14.80
N THR A 160 -1.04 -8.11 -15.35
CA THR A 160 -2.50 -7.98 -15.39
C THR A 160 -3.04 -8.06 -16.83
N ALA A 161 -4.35 -8.05 -16.99
CA ALA A 161 -5.01 -7.95 -18.29
C ALA A 161 -5.14 -6.50 -18.82
N LEU A 162 -4.39 -5.55 -18.27
CA LEU A 162 -4.33 -4.16 -18.77
C LEU A 162 -3.59 -4.11 -20.10
N THR A 163 -4.10 -3.27 -21.00
CA THR A 163 -3.39 -2.93 -22.25
C THR A 163 -2.25 -1.95 -21.97
N GLU A 164 -1.24 -1.88 -22.85
CA GLU A 164 -0.12 -0.91 -22.74
C GLU A 164 -0.62 0.53 -22.59
N ARG A 165 -1.70 0.89 -23.29
CA ARG A 165 -2.32 2.22 -23.17
C ARG A 165 -2.86 2.44 -21.76
N GLN A 166 -3.59 1.47 -21.20
CA GLN A 166 -4.15 1.56 -19.85
C GLN A 166 -3.05 1.64 -18.78
N ILE A 167 -1.92 0.93 -18.98
CA ILE A 167 -0.74 1.01 -18.10
C ILE A 167 -0.17 2.44 -18.16
N LYS A 168 -0.02 3.01 -19.34
CA LYS A 168 0.46 4.39 -19.51
C LYS A 168 -0.47 5.40 -18.84
N ASP A 169 -1.79 5.22 -19.01
CA ASP A 169 -2.82 6.06 -18.39
C ASP A 169 -2.69 6.00 -16.86
N LEU A 170 -2.59 4.81 -16.27
CA LEU A 170 -2.44 4.64 -14.81
C LEU A 170 -1.15 5.24 -14.28
N LYS A 171 -0.02 5.07 -14.99
CA LYS A 171 1.26 5.71 -14.61
C LYS A 171 1.13 7.22 -14.53
N GLN A 172 0.44 7.83 -15.49
CA GLN A 172 0.20 9.27 -15.52
C GLN A 172 -0.70 9.71 -14.36
N VAL A 173 -1.78 8.96 -14.10
CA VAL A 173 -2.71 9.25 -13.00
C VAL A 173 -2.04 9.17 -11.63
N VAL A 174 -1.15 8.18 -11.40
CA VAL A 174 -0.37 8.07 -10.16
C VAL A 174 0.51 9.29 -9.95
N MET A 175 1.19 9.75 -11.00
CA MET A 175 2.06 10.95 -10.91
C MET A 175 1.26 12.22 -10.63
N GLU A 176 0.10 12.40 -11.25
CA GLU A 176 -0.77 13.55 -11.02
C GLU A 176 -1.37 13.55 -9.61
N MET A 177 -1.97 12.45 -9.19
CA MET A 177 -2.65 12.40 -7.89
C MET A 177 -1.67 12.30 -6.73
N GLY A 178 -0.58 11.53 -6.86
CA GLY A 178 0.49 11.48 -5.88
C GLY A 178 1.23 12.82 -5.77
N GLY A 179 1.47 13.48 -6.91
CA GLY A 179 2.01 14.84 -6.94
C GLY A 179 1.13 15.85 -6.21
N ASN A 180 -0.19 15.78 -6.40
CA ASN A 180 -1.16 16.61 -5.67
C ASN A 180 -1.12 16.35 -4.18
N ALA A 181 -1.04 15.10 -3.74
CA ALA A 181 -0.91 14.72 -2.34
C ALA A 181 0.35 15.32 -1.69
N ILE A 182 1.49 15.30 -2.41
CA ILE A 182 2.76 15.88 -1.96
C ILE A 182 2.70 17.41 -1.94
N GLU A 183 2.22 18.02 -3.01
CA GLU A 183 2.30 19.48 -3.18
C GLU A 183 1.23 20.21 -2.35
N TRP A 184 0.00 19.75 -2.41
CA TRP A 184 -1.16 20.40 -1.80
C TRP A 184 -1.55 19.78 -0.47
N GLY A 185 -1.61 18.45 -0.39
CA GLY A 185 -1.95 17.73 0.82
C GLY A 185 -0.88 17.94 1.91
N HIS A 186 0.37 17.69 1.60
CA HIS A 186 1.48 17.78 2.55
C HIS A 186 2.22 19.13 2.53
N ARG A 187 1.92 20.02 1.57
CA ARG A 187 2.63 21.28 1.38
C ARG A 187 4.16 21.08 1.27
N LYS A 188 4.57 20.02 0.58
CA LYS A 188 5.99 19.60 0.40
C LYS A 188 6.72 19.26 1.71
N ASN A 189 6.01 18.87 2.75
CA ASN A 189 6.63 18.39 3.98
C ASN A 189 7.14 16.96 3.79
N ALA A 190 8.44 16.78 3.68
CA ALA A 190 9.10 15.50 3.45
C ALA A 190 9.02 14.51 4.63
N GLU A 191 8.63 14.94 5.83
CA GLU A 191 8.43 14.06 6.99
C GLU A 191 7.11 13.27 6.91
N LEU A 192 6.18 13.71 6.06
CA LEU A 192 4.91 13.02 5.85
C LEU A 192 5.03 11.95 4.78
N THR A 193 4.08 11.01 4.77
CA THR A 193 4.02 9.91 3.80
C THR A 193 2.71 9.89 3.05
N VAL A 194 2.78 9.68 1.74
CA VAL A 194 1.62 9.34 0.90
C VAL A 194 1.47 7.83 0.89
N ARG A 195 0.30 7.32 1.26
CA ARG A 195 -0.02 5.91 1.10
C ARG A 195 -0.64 5.66 -0.25
N ILE A 196 -0.05 4.74 -1.03
CA ILE A 196 -0.58 4.26 -2.31
C ILE A 196 -0.93 2.79 -2.13
N THR A 197 -2.22 2.45 -2.25
CA THR A 197 -2.71 1.08 -2.24
C THR A 197 -2.98 0.62 -3.66
N TYR A 198 -2.30 -0.41 -4.12
CA TYR A 198 -2.61 -1.16 -5.33
C TYR A 198 -3.45 -2.37 -4.95
N ARG A 199 -4.62 -2.52 -5.57
CA ARG A 199 -5.52 -3.65 -5.35
C ARG A 199 -5.96 -4.20 -6.69
N ILE A 200 -5.96 -5.52 -6.81
CA ILE A 200 -6.40 -6.22 -8.02
C ILE A 200 -7.47 -7.26 -7.68
N ASP A 201 -8.48 -7.34 -8.51
CA ASP A 201 -9.49 -8.38 -8.55
C ASP A 201 -9.60 -8.94 -9.99
N PRO A 202 -10.48 -9.94 -10.29
CA PRO A 202 -10.61 -10.50 -11.63
C PRO A 202 -11.07 -9.54 -12.72
N GLU A 203 -11.59 -8.35 -12.37
CA GLU A 203 -12.23 -7.43 -13.32
C GLU A 203 -11.48 -6.10 -13.47
N LYS A 204 -10.68 -5.70 -12.47
CA LYS A 204 -10.13 -4.35 -12.41
C LYS A 204 -8.88 -4.23 -11.53
N VAL A 205 -8.17 -3.14 -11.76
CA VAL A 205 -7.19 -2.57 -10.81
C VAL A 205 -7.82 -1.39 -10.10
N THR A 206 -7.64 -1.31 -8.80
CA THR A 206 -8.01 -0.17 -7.96
C THR A 206 -6.74 0.43 -7.36
N LEU A 207 -6.56 1.73 -7.49
CA LEU A 207 -5.53 2.50 -6.81
C LEU A 207 -6.20 3.42 -5.80
N ILE A 208 -5.68 3.45 -4.57
CA ILE A 208 -6.11 4.39 -3.54
C ILE A 208 -4.88 5.20 -3.15
N ILE A 209 -4.96 6.51 -3.28
CA ILE A 209 -3.87 7.43 -2.91
C ILE A 209 -4.38 8.29 -1.77
N LYS A 210 -3.71 8.20 -0.63
CA LYS A 210 -4.09 8.88 0.62
C LYS A 210 -2.93 9.70 1.16
N ASP A 211 -3.20 10.95 1.46
CA ASP A 211 -2.27 11.83 2.15
C ASP A 211 -2.66 12.05 3.62
N GLN A 212 -1.72 12.62 4.39
CA GLN A 212 -1.89 12.95 5.82
C GLN A 212 -2.28 14.42 6.03
N GLY A 213 -2.63 15.12 4.96
CA GLY A 213 -3.03 16.52 5.01
C GLY A 213 -4.47 16.70 5.51
N PRO A 214 -4.88 17.96 5.70
CA PRO A 214 -6.23 18.29 6.16
C PRO A 214 -7.31 17.98 5.12
N GLY A 215 -6.92 17.63 3.89
CA GLY A 215 -7.83 17.46 2.78
C GLY A 215 -8.37 18.78 2.20
N PHE A 216 -9.36 18.66 1.34
CA PHE A 216 -10.05 19.79 0.70
C PHE A 216 -11.48 19.39 0.33
N ASN A 217 -12.32 20.36 -0.01
CA ASN A 217 -13.66 20.08 -0.54
C ASN A 217 -13.55 19.79 -2.05
N PRO A 218 -13.74 18.53 -2.52
CA PRO A 218 -13.60 18.17 -3.93
C PRO A 218 -14.56 18.91 -4.88
N GLY A 219 -15.69 19.42 -4.35
CA GLY A 219 -16.65 20.23 -5.09
C GLY A 219 -16.28 21.71 -5.22
N GLN A 220 -15.21 22.15 -4.55
CA GLN A 220 -14.83 23.57 -4.49
C GLN A 220 -13.31 23.72 -4.64
N VAL A 221 -12.80 23.47 -5.85
CA VAL A 221 -11.37 23.65 -6.18
C VAL A 221 -11.23 24.73 -7.24
N PRO A 222 -11.33 26.03 -6.88
CA PRO A 222 -11.36 27.11 -7.86
C PRO A 222 -10.11 27.23 -8.74
N HIS A 223 -8.98 26.70 -8.27
CA HIS A 223 -7.69 26.71 -8.98
C HIS A 223 -7.43 25.43 -9.80
N ALA A 224 -8.44 24.55 -9.95
CA ALA A 224 -8.38 23.36 -10.80
C ALA A 224 -9.40 23.46 -11.93
N ALA A 225 -9.04 22.89 -13.09
CA ALA A 225 -9.95 22.80 -14.23
C ALA A 225 -11.21 21.99 -13.86
N SER A 226 -12.38 22.45 -14.30
CA SER A 226 -13.65 21.73 -14.15
C SER A 226 -14.23 21.39 -15.52
N ASP A 227 -15.16 20.44 -15.55
CA ASP A 227 -15.85 20.06 -16.80
C ASP A 227 -16.75 21.20 -17.32
N GLU A 228 -17.22 22.10 -16.44
CA GLU A 228 -18.07 23.23 -16.78
C GLU A 228 -17.25 24.45 -17.27
N ASP A 229 -16.06 24.66 -16.68
CA ASP A 229 -15.13 25.74 -17.05
C ASP A 229 -13.69 25.24 -17.06
N PRO A 230 -13.22 24.70 -18.21
CA PRO A 230 -11.88 24.11 -18.30
C PRO A 230 -10.73 25.11 -18.21
N ILE A 231 -10.95 26.40 -18.42
CA ILE A 231 -9.90 27.43 -18.52
C ILE A 231 -9.99 28.53 -17.47
N GLY A 232 -11.15 28.80 -16.87
CA GLY A 232 -11.33 29.88 -15.87
C GLY A 232 -10.45 29.74 -14.63
N HIS A 233 -10.03 28.52 -14.29
CA HIS A 233 -9.08 28.29 -13.21
C HIS A 233 -7.69 28.92 -13.45
N LEU A 234 -7.32 29.22 -14.71
CA LEU A 234 -6.03 29.85 -15.04
C LEU A 234 -5.96 31.29 -14.53
N ASP A 235 -7.08 32.03 -14.61
CA ASP A 235 -7.16 33.39 -14.08
C ASP A 235 -7.00 33.40 -12.57
N VAL A 236 -7.71 32.48 -11.88
CA VAL A 236 -7.61 32.28 -10.42
C VAL A 236 -6.18 31.93 -10.02
N ARG A 237 -5.50 31.07 -10.77
CA ARG A 237 -4.10 30.68 -10.48
C ARG A 237 -3.15 31.84 -10.68
N SER A 238 -3.36 32.67 -11.71
CA SER A 238 -2.58 33.87 -11.97
C SER A 238 -2.72 34.89 -10.84
N GLU A 239 -3.96 35.15 -10.37
CA GLU A 239 -4.23 36.03 -9.24
C GLU A 239 -3.60 35.56 -7.93
N LEU A 240 -3.55 34.25 -7.70
CA LEU A 240 -2.95 33.61 -6.52
C LEU A 240 -1.43 33.44 -6.63
N GLY A 241 -0.81 33.80 -7.76
CA GLY A 241 0.63 33.60 -8.00
C GLY A 241 1.03 32.12 -8.03
N ILE A 242 0.12 31.23 -8.39
CA ILE A 242 0.32 29.77 -8.45
C ILE A 242 0.82 29.41 -9.85
N ARG A 243 1.78 28.48 -9.93
CA ARG A 243 2.32 27.95 -11.19
C ARG A 243 1.19 27.52 -12.14
N GLU A 244 1.36 27.73 -13.44
CA GLU A 244 0.46 27.22 -14.49
C GLU A 244 0.22 25.70 -14.33
N GLY A 245 -1.02 25.27 -14.59
CA GLY A 245 -1.46 23.86 -14.39
C GLY A 245 -2.91 23.80 -13.92
N GLY A 246 -3.24 22.83 -13.06
CA GLY A 246 -4.59 22.66 -12.52
C GLY A 246 -5.46 21.67 -13.30
N PHE A 247 -4.92 21.07 -14.37
CA PHE A 247 -5.61 20.06 -15.18
C PHE A 247 -5.50 18.65 -14.62
N GLY A 248 -4.67 18.41 -13.60
CA GLY A 248 -4.34 17.06 -13.11
C GLY A 248 -5.56 16.23 -12.71
N ILE A 249 -6.51 16.82 -11.98
CA ILE A 249 -7.75 16.12 -11.57
C ILE A 249 -8.62 15.80 -12.79
N MET A 250 -8.82 16.75 -13.71
CA MET A 250 -9.61 16.55 -14.93
C MET A 250 -8.97 15.49 -15.82
N LEU A 251 -7.64 15.56 -15.99
CA LEU A 251 -6.87 14.55 -16.71
C LEU A 251 -7.04 13.16 -16.11
N ALA A 252 -6.86 13.04 -14.79
CA ALA A 252 -7.00 11.77 -14.07
C ALA A 252 -8.39 11.17 -14.23
N LYS A 253 -9.45 12.00 -14.12
CA LYS A 253 -10.83 11.58 -14.40
C LYS A 253 -11.02 11.03 -15.81
N GLY A 254 -10.39 11.63 -16.81
CA GLY A 254 -10.48 11.17 -18.21
C GLY A 254 -9.70 9.88 -18.50
N LEU A 255 -8.73 9.51 -17.67
CA LEU A 255 -7.84 8.37 -17.88
C LEU A 255 -8.27 7.09 -17.13
N VAL A 256 -9.18 7.19 -16.15
CA VAL A 256 -9.70 6.05 -15.38
C VAL A 256 -11.20 5.83 -15.64
N ASP A 257 -11.71 4.67 -15.24
CA ASP A 257 -13.13 4.33 -15.43
C ASP A 257 -14.00 4.76 -14.25
N ASP A 258 -13.38 5.00 -13.08
CA ASP A 258 -14.05 5.54 -11.90
C ASP A 258 -13.04 6.37 -11.08
N PHE A 259 -13.50 7.50 -10.59
CA PHE A 259 -12.69 8.48 -9.87
C PHE A 259 -13.51 9.06 -8.71
N ARG A 260 -13.05 8.86 -7.47
CA ARG A 260 -13.77 9.33 -6.27
C ARG A 260 -12.81 9.83 -5.22
N TYR A 261 -13.11 10.99 -4.64
CA TYR A 261 -12.53 11.42 -3.38
C TYR A 261 -13.40 10.93 -2.20
N ASN A 262 -12.76 10.74 -1.03
CA ASN A 262 -13.48 10.62 0.22
C ASN A 262 -14.06 11.98 0.63
N GLU A 263 -14.90 12.00 1.68
CA GLU A 263 -15.55 13.23 2.18
C GLU A 263 -14.53 14.29 2.65
N SER A 264 -13.38 13.85 3.19
CA SER A 264 -12.32 14.74 3.65
C SER A 264 -11.47 15.31 2.53
N GLY A 265 -11.49 14.72 1.31
CA GLY A 265 -10.68 15.16 0.19
C GLY A 265 -9.18 14.83 0.28
N ASN A 266 -8.77 13.98 1.23
CA ASN A 266 -7.38 13.55 1.41
C ASN A 266 -7.11 12.11 0.96
N GLU A 267 -8.09 11.48 0.32
CA GLU A 267 -7.97 10.15 -0.25
C GLU A 267 -8.73 10.10 -1.57
N VAL A 268 -8.07 9.63 -2.64
CA VAL A 268 -8.68 9.41 -3.94
C VAL A 268 -8.64 7.94 -4.30
N THR A 269 -9.77 7.40 -4.75
CA THR A 269 -9.91 6.06 -5.31
C THR A 269 -10.07 6.14 -6.81
N LEU A 270 -9.25 5.36 -7.51
CA LEU A 270 -9.11 5.32 -8.97
C LEU A 270 -9.31 3.89 -9.42
N ILE A 271 -10.18 3.64 -10.39
CA ILE A 271 -10.48 2.30 -10.88
C ILE A 271 -10.23 2.22 -12.38
N LYS A 272 -9.49 1.21 -12.81
CA LYS A 272 -9.31 0.85 -14.21
C LYS A 272 -9.76 -0.59 -14.45
N ARG A 273 -10.80 -0.79 -15.28
CA ARG A 273 -11.35 -2.11 -15.58
C ARG A 273 -10.55 -2.76 -16.71
N PHE A 274 -10.41 -4.07 -16.66
CA PHE A 274 -9.89 -4.85 -17.78
C PHE A 274 -10.88 -4.80 -18.93
N LYS A 275 -10.38 -4.65 -20.17
CA LYS A 275 -11.25 -4.83 -21.33
C LYS A 275 -11.66 -6.29 -21.38
N ARG A 276 -12.95 -6.59 -21.21
CA ARG A 276 -13.46 -7.93 -21.55
C ARG A 276 -13.20 -8.16 -23.04
N PRO A 277 -12.67 -9.32 -23.47
CA PRO A 277 -12.73 -9.69 -24.87
C PRO A 277 -14.20 -9.65 -25.26
N GLN A 278 -14.53 -8.87 -26.30
CA GLN A 278 -15.87 -8.95 -26.88
C GLN A 278 -16.04 -10.38 -27.40
N PRO A 279 -17.17 -11.06 -27.11
CA PRO A 279 -17.45 -12.33 -27.77
C PRO A 279 -17.40 -12.03 -29.26
N GLU A 280 -16.59 -12.78 -30.00
CA GLU A 280 -16.57 -12.75 -31.44
C GLU A 280 -18.00 -13.01 -31.92
N ALA A 281 -18.53 -12.06 -32.73
CA ALA A 281 -19.89 -12.11 -33.28
C ALA A 281 -20.02 -13.17 -34.37
#